data_bd171e8f7a8a2e477c49d56804f5902e
#
_entry.id   bd171e8f7a8a2e477c49d56804f5902e
#
_cell.length_a   1.000
_cell.length_b   1.000
_cell.length_c   1.000
_cell.angle_alpha   90.00
_cell.angle_beta   90.00
_cell.angle_gamma   90.00
#
_symmetry.space_group_name_H-M   'P 1'
#
loop_
_entity.id
_entity.type
_entity.pdbx_description
1 polymer ?
#
loop_
_entity_poly.entity_id
_entity_poly.type
_entity_poly.pdbx_seq_one_letter_code
_entity_poly.pdbx_strand_id
1 'polypeptide(L)'
;CSDVLIKSDTVCEIGAGFGRTCHTFLSLSNIKNYTIIDLPEVLALAKAYLSQVLNKEDFNKIAFLSADSYESIGDFDLAINIDSLQEMPIEIGNAYLELISDKAKFFFTKNVMGKYSPNDIDLEITNQSQFESAMQMGLMTDKLNLYDTKSRAEAVKIYHKKFCPNGFSTNKTQRGFGQYFPYELSMFQR
;
A
#
# COMPACT_ATOMS: atom_id res chain seq x y z
N CYS A 1 0.81 7.41 13.33
CA CYS A 1 1.80 7.27 12.21
C CYS A 1 3.08 8.06 12.48
N SER A 2 3.00 9.31 12.99
CA SER A 2 4.20 10.12 13.28
C SER A 2 5.21 9.40 14.17
N ASP A 3 4.75 8.74 15.23
CA ASP A 3 5.63 8.10 16.22
C ASP A 3 6.39 6.88 15.65
N VAL A 4 5.79 6.18 14.68
CA VAL A 4 6.45 5.06 13.99
C VAL A 4 7.47 5.58 12.99
N LEU A 5 7.13 6.64 12.23
CA LEU A 5 8.05 7.28 11.30
C LEU A 5 9.29 7.84 11.97
N ILE A 6 9.14 8.46 13.16
CA ILE A 6 10.27 9.00 13.94
C ILE A 6 11.20 7.86 14.41
N LYS A 7 10.70 6.66 14.59
CA LYS A 7 11.44 5.48 15.06
C LYS A 7 11.97 4.58 13.94
N SER A 8 11.65 4.89 12.69
CA SER A 8 12.03 4.06 11.53
C SER A 8 13.23 4.67 10.82
N ASP A 9 14.34 3.93 10.80
CA ASP A 9 15.53 4.28 10.02
C ASP A 9 15.43 3.77 8.57
N THR A 10 14.74 2.66 8.36
CA THR A 10 14.64 1.95 7.08
C THR A 10 13.18 1.73 6.68
N VAL A 11 12.85 2.12 5.46
CA VAL A 11 11.49 2.05 4.90
C VAL A 11 11.49 1.24 3.60
N CYS A 12 10.48 0.41 3.43
CA CYS A 12 10.18 -0.27 2.17
C CYS A 12 8.77 0.08 1.71
N GLU A 13 8.63 0.74 0.56
CA GLU A 13 7.35 1.07 -0.05
C GLU A 13 7.06 0.12 -1.22
N ILE A 14 5.93 -0.57 -1.16
CA ILE A 14 5.46 -1.52 -2.18
C ILE A 14 4.41 -0.83 -3.04
N GLY A 15 4.67 -0.69 -4.33
CA GLY A 15 3.79 0.02 -5.26
C GLY A 15 3.79 1.53 -5.04
N ALA A 16 4.97 2.15 -5.10
CA ALA A 16 5.18 3.57 -4.83
C ALA A 16 4.67 4.51 -5.95
N GLY A 17 4.35 3.95 -7.13
CA GLY A 17 4.04 4.75 -8.29
C GLY A 17 5.20 5.67 -8.65
N PHE A 18 4.95 6.95 -8.88
CA PHE A 18 6.03 7.90 -9.21
C PHE A 18 6.85 8.36 -7.99
N GLY A 19 6.60 7.85 -6.76
CA GLY A 19 7.44 8.10 -5.57
C GLY A 19 7.03 9.29 -4.71
N ARG A 20 5.76 9.74 -4.76
CA ARG A 20 5.29 10.88 -3.97
C ARG A 20 5.44 10.68 -2.47
N THR A 21 5.14 9.48 -1.95
CA THR A 21 5.28 9.16 -0.52
C THR A 21 6.75 9.17 -0.13
N CYS A 22 7.62 8.57 -0.92
CA CYS A 22 9.07 8.59 -0.75
C CYS A 22 9.61 10.03 -0.65
N HIS A 23 9.24 10.91 -1.61
CA HIS A 23 9.60 12.33 -1.58
C HIS A 23 9.17 12.99 -0.26
N THR A 24 7.91 12.81 0.14
CA THR A 24 7.38 13.40 1.38
C THR A 24 8.15 12.92 2.61
N PHE A 25 8.42 11.63 2.69
CA PHE A 25 9.07 11.04 3.86
C PHE A 25 10.53 11.44 3.99
N LEU A 26 11.29 11.41 2.90
CA LEU A 26 12.68 11.86 2.92
C LEU A 26 12.82 13.37 3.18
N SER A 27 11.84 14.17 2.75
CA SER A 27 11.84 15.62 3.00
C SER A 27 11.45 16.00 4.44
N LEU A 28 10.70 15.14 5.17
CA LEU A 28 10.13 15.48 6.48
C LEU A 28 10.67 14.63 7.63
N SER A 29 11.53 13.65 7.37
CA SER A 29 12.03 12.73 8.39
C SER A 29 13.51 12.36 8.16
N ASN A 30 14.13 11.77 9.18
CA ASN A 30 15.54 11.37 9.14
C ASN A 30 15.72 9.91 8.70
N ILE A 31 14.93 9.43 7.71
CA ILE A 31 15.08 8.08 7.15
C ILE A 31 16.47 7.93 6.54
N LYS A 32 17.13 6.81 6.85
CA LYS A 32 18.48 6.50 6.37
C LYS A 32 18.48 5.76 5.06
N ASN A 33 17.52 4.83 4.87
CA ASN A 33 17.37 4.04 3.66
C ASN A 33 15.90 3.91 3.29
N TYR A 34 15.59 4.13 2.02
CA TYR A 34 14.25 3.98 1.47
C TYR A 34 14.28 3.04 0.28
N THR A 35 13.60 1.92 0.34
CA THR A 35 13.48 0.99 -0.79
C THR A 35 12.11 1.14 -1.43
N ILE A 36 12.09 1.31 -2.74
CA ILE A 36 10.88 1.29 -3.56
C ILE A 36 10.86 -0.04 -4.31
N ILE A 37 9.76 -0.80 -4.14
CA ILE A 37 9.46 -1.99 -4.94
C ILE A 37 8.31 -1.64 -5.88
N ASP A 38 8.53 -1.75 -7.20
CA ASP A 38 7.50 -1.51 -8.21
C ASP A 38 7.86 -2.20 -9.54
N LEU A 39 6.99 -2.10 -10.54
CA LEU A 39 7.26 -2.55 -11.90
C LEU A 39 8.41 -1.76 -12.53
N PRO A 40 9.23 -2.35 -13.41
CA PRO A 40 10.40 -1.68 -14.00
C PRO A 40 10.10 -0.33 -14.65
N GLU A 41 8.99 -0.23 -15.36
CA GLU A 41 8.56 1.00 -16.04
C GLU A 41 8.17 2.09 -15.05
N VAL A 42 7.53 1.70 -13.94
CA VAL A 42 7.12 2.61 -12.86
C VAL A 42 8.35 3.07 -12.09
N LEU A 43 9.32 2.19 -11.84
CA LEU A 43 10.60 2.56 -11.22
C LEU A 43 11.38 3.58 -12.06
N ALA A 44 11.35 3.46 -13.39
CA ALA A 44 11.98 4.46 -14.27
C ALA A 44 11.34 5.84 -14.10
N LEU A 45 10.01 5.91 -14.02
CA LEU A 45 9.27 7.15 -13.76
C LEU A 45 9.58 7.70 -12.36
N ALA A 46 9.54 6.85 -11.33
CA ALA A 46 9.85 7.25 -9.95
C ALA A 46 11.29 7.82 -9.85
N LYS A 47 12.25 7.16 -10.46
CA LYS A 47 13.65 7.61 -10.49
C LYS A 47 13.81 8.97 -11.19
N ALA A 48 13.14 9.16 -12.32
CA ALA A 48 13.14 10.42 -13.03
C ALA A 48 12.55 11.56 -12.19
N TYR A 49 11.38 11.35 -11.58
CA TYR A 49 10.75 12.34 -10.70
C TYR A 49 11.60 12.66 -9.48
N LEU A 50 11.99 11.64 -8.71
CA LEU A 50 12.70 11.81 -7.44
C LEU A 50 14.07 12.46 -7.63
N SER A 51 14.76 12.21 -8.75
CA SER A 51 16.03 12.87 -9.08
C SER A 51 15.90 14.38 -9.34
N GLN A 52 14.70 14.88 -9.64
CA GLN A 52 14.44 16.29 -9.89
C GLN A 52 13.97 17.04 -8.63
N VAL A 53 13.30 16.33 -7.71
CA VAL A 53 12.65 16.97 -6.54
C VAL A 53 13.42 16.81 -5.24
N LEU A 54 14.30 15.82 -5.14
CA LEU A 54 15.16 15.59 -3.97
C LEU A 54 16.56 16.17 -4.19
N ASN A 55 17.20 16.59 -3.09
CA ASN A 55 18.63 16.86 -3.12
C ASN A 55 19.42 15.54 -3.32
N LYS A 56 20.69 15.66 -3.69
CA LYS A 56 21.54 14.48 -4.00
C LYS A 56 21.73 13.54 -2.80
N GLU A 57 21.78 14.07 -1.59
CA GLU A 57 21.95 13.26 -0.37
C GLU A 57 20.73 12.38 -0.14
N ASP A 58 19.52 12.94 -0.18
CA ASP A 58 18.27 12.20 0.01
C ASP A 58 18.00 11.24 -1.15
N PHE A 59 18.28 11.63 -2.39
CA PHE A 59 18.15 10.74 -3.52
C PHE A 59 19.06 9.50 -3.41
N ASN A 60 20.28 9.66 -2.89
CA ASN A 60 21.21 8.55 -2.68
C ASN A 60 20.78 7.56 -1.59
N LYS A 61 19.80 7.90 -0.76
CA LYS A 61 19.20 6.99 0.24
C LYS A 61 18.21 6.00 -0.39
N ILE A 62 17.85 6.17 -1.67
CA ILE A 62 16.79 5.39 -2.31
C ILE A 62 17.38 4.20 -3.07
N ALA A 63 16.88 3.00 -2.75
CA ALA A 63 17.05 1.80 -3.54
C ALA A 63 15.79 1.56 -4.40
N PHE A 64 15.97 1.28 -5.69
CA PHE A 64 14.90 0.93 -6.62
C PHE A 64 14.99 -0.56 -6.92
N LEU A 65 14.00 -1.34 -6.55
CA LEU A 65 13.98 -2.79 -6.65
C LEU A 65 12.79 -3.24 -7.50
N SER A 66 13.07 -4.02 -8.55
CA SER A 66 12.00 -4.56 -9.39
C SER A 66 11.12 -5.55 -8.62
N ALA A 67 9.82 -5.51 -8.91
CA ALA A 67 8.85 -6.48 -8.41
C ALA A 67 9.19 -7.94 -8.76
N ASP A 68 10.06 -8.17 -9.74
CA ASP A 68 10.53 -9.50 -10.13
C ASP A 68 11.74 -10.01 -9.31
N SER A 69 12.28 -9.20 -8.39
CA SER A 69 13.53 -9.51 -7.67
C SER A 69 13.58 -8.97 -6.23
N TYR A 70 12.42 -8.85 -5.59
CA TYR A 70 12.30 -8.28 -4.24
C TYR A 70 12.72 -9.25 -3.12
N GLU A 71 12.88 -10.54 -3.39
CA GLU A 71 13.23 -11.55 -2.38
C GLU A 71 14.62 -11.30 -1.75
N SER A 72 15.48 -10.56 -2.44
CA SER A 72 16.83 -10.22 -1.95
C SER A 72 16.86 -9.08 -0.92
N ILE A 73 15.70 -8.46 -0.62
CA ILE A 73 15.65 -7.35 0.34
C ILE A 73 15.99 -7.82 1.75
N GLY A 74 16.82 -7.05 2.46
CA GLY A 74 17.10 -7.23 3.89
C GLY A 74 15.94 -6.77 4.78
N ASP A 75 16.14 -6.87 6.09
CA ASP A 75 15.15 -6.42 7.08
C ASP A 75 14.98 -4.89 7.03
N PHE A 76 13.78 -4.42 7.33
CA PHE A 76 13.45 -3.01 7.40
C PHE A 76 12.48 -2.70 8.55
N ASP A 77 12.44 -1.43 8.98
CA ASP A 77 11.60 -1.05 10.12
C ASP A 77 10.13 -0.92 9.71
N LEU A 78 9.86 -0.24 8.60
CA LEU A 78 8.51 0.10 8.17
C LEU A 78 8.25 -0.33 6.73
N ALA A 79 7.24 -1.19 6.54
CA ALA A 79 6.61 -1.41 5.24
C ALA A 79 5.50 -0.39 4.99
N ILE A 80 5.37 0.08 3.76
CA ILE A 80 4.28 0.97 3.33
C ILE A 80 3.62 0.40 2.09
N ASN A 81 2.29 0.39 2.09
CA ASN A 81 1.51 0.16 0.88
C ASN A 81 0.30 1.11 0.85
N ILE A 82 0.20 1.88 -0.21
CA ILE A 82 -0.89 2.83 -0.44
C ILE A 82 -1.47 2.57 -1.82
N ASP A 83 -2.71 2.13 -1.85
CA ASP A 83 -3.56 1.96 -3.05
C ASP A 83 -3.08 0.92 -4.08
N SER A 84 -1.99 0.17 -3.85
CA SER A 84 -1.46 -0.76 -4.85
C SER A 84 -1.82 -2.23 -4.61
N LEU A 85 -1.91 -2.72 -3.36
CA LEU A 85 -2.33 -4.12 -3.09
C LEU A 85 -3.76 -4.42 -3.56
N GLN A 86 -4.59 -3.41 -3.73
CA GLN A 86 -5.95 -3.55 -4.25
C GLN A 86 -6.01 -3.81 -5.77
N GLU A 87 -4.91 -3.58 -6.49
CA GLU A 87 -4.79 -3.71 -7.94
C GLU A 87 -3.95 -4.93 -8.36
N MET A 88 -3.38 -5.65 -7.41
CA MET A 88 -2.54 -6.82 -7.65
C MET A 88 -3.37 -8.11 -7.63
N PRO A 89 -2.96 -9.18 -8.35
CA PRO A 89 -3.47 -10.53 -8.11
C PRO A 89 -3.34 -10.92 -6.63
N ILE A 90 -4.31 -11.70 -6.13
CA ILE A 90 -4.36 -12.10 -4.70
C ILE A 90 -3.06 -12.78 -4.28
N GLU A 91 -2.49 -13.62 -5.13
CA GLU A 91 -1.26 -14.37 -4.88
C GLU A 91 -0.07 -13.43 -4.67
N ILE A 92 0.03 -12.39 -5.48
CA ILE A 92 1.09 -11.37 -5.36
C ILE A 92 0.89 -10.55 -4.08
N GLY A 93 -0.36 -10.16 -3.79
CA GLY A 93 -0.67 -9.46 -2.54
C GLY A 93 -0.28 -10.27 -1.30
N ASN A 94 -0.59 -11.57 -1.29
CA ASN A 94 -0.22 -12.48 -0.20
C ASN A 94 1.30 -12.66 -0.10
N ALA A 95 2.02 -12.78 -1.21
CA ALA A 95 3.49 -12.88 -1.21
C ALA A 95 4.14 -11.63 -0.60
N TYR A 96 3.61 -10.43 -0.86
CA TYR A 96 4.07 -9.21 -0.18
C TYR A 96 3.72 -9.19 1.31
N LEU A 97 2.56 -9.70 1.73
CA LEU A 97 2.25 -9.83 3.16
C LEU A 97 3.18 -10.82 3.87
N GLU A 98 3.59 -11.90 3.21
CA GLU A 98 4.61 -12.83 3.71
C GLU A 98 5.97 -12.15 3.84
N LEU A 99 6.42 -11.40 2.84
CA LEU A 99 7.64 -10.60 2.89
C LEU A 99 7.62 -9.63 4.07
N ILE A 100 6.52 -8.89 4.25
CA ILE A 100 6.33 -7.95 5.36
C ILE A 100 6.35 -8.69 6.70
N SER A 101 5.64 -9.83 6.78
CA SER A 101 5.65 -10.70 7.95
C SER A 101 7.05 -11.15 8.34
N ASP A 102 7.95 -11.38 7.39
CA ASP A 102 9.29 -11.88 7.62
C ASP A 102 10.28 -10.75 7.95
N LYS A 103 10.19 -9.61 7.27
CA LYS A 103 11.22 -8.57 7.21
C LYS A 103 10.89 -7.29 7.96
N ALA A 104 9.60 -6.97 8.20
CA ALA A 104 9.20 -5.68 8.78
C ALA A 104 8.95 -5.75 10.28
N LYS A 105 9.10 -4.59 10.96
CA LYS A 105 8.63 -4.37 12.34
C LYS A 105 7.25 -3.73 12.37
N PHE A 106 6.99 -2.83 11.41
CA PHE A 106 5.73 -2.10 11.27
C PHE A 106 5.24 -2.20 9.83
N PHE A 107 3.93 -2.20 9.66
CA PHE A 107 3.29 -2.13 8.35
C PHE A 107 2.18 -1.09 8.34
N PHE A 108 2.34 -0.05 7.51
CA PHE A 108 1.30 0.92 7.21
C PHE A 108 0.65 0.59 5.88
N THR A 109 -0.67 0.48 5.88
CA THR A 109 -1.44 0.26 4.66
C THR A 109 -2.64 1.20 4.59
N LYS A 110 -2.94 1.66 3.37
CA LYS A 110 -4.14 2.37 3.00
C LYS A 110 -4.68 1.77 1.71
N ASN A 111 -5.77 1.03 1.79
CA ASN A 111 -6.42 0.40 0.64
C ASN A 111 -7.95 0.45 0.80
N VAL A 112 -8.69 0.16 -0.27
CA VAL A 112 -10.14 0.06 -0.22
C VAL A 112 -10.59 -1.18 0.55
N MET A 113 -11.73 -1.07 1.26
CA MET A 113 -12.30 -2.13 2.09
C MET A 113 -13.16 -3.13 1.31
N GLY A 114 -13.25 -3.03 0.00
CA GLY A 114 -14.06 -3.93 -0.83
C GLY A 114 -14.30 -3.39 -2.22
N LYS A 115 -15.02 -4.17 -3.01
CA LYS A 115 -15.48 -3.78 -4.34
C LYS A 115 -16.84 -3.11 -4.24
N TYR A 116 -17.20 -2.30 -5.22
CA TYR A 116 -18.46 -1.56 -5.29
C TYR A 116 -19.24 -1.94 -6.55
N SER A 117 -20.54 -1.72 -6.50
CA SER A 117 -21.35 -1.79 -7.70
C SER A 117 -21.19 -0.48 -8.52
N PRO A 118 -20.94 -0.54 -9.82
CA PRO A 118 -20.89 0.66 -10.67
C PRO A 118 -22.13 1.54 -10.53
N ASN A 119 -23.29 0.94 -10.36
CA ASN A 119 -24.56 1.65 -10.18
C ASN A 119 -24.61 2.46 -8.87
N ASP A 120 -23.82 2.10 -7.86
CA ASP A 120 -23.78 2.82 -6.58
C ASP A 120 -23.06 4.17 -6.68
N ILE A 121 -22.30 4.39 -7.76
CA ILE A 121 -21.47 5.57 -7.98
C ILE A 121 -21.64 6.19 -9.36
N ASP A 122 -22.72 5.84 -10.06
CA ASP A 122 -23.04 6.33 -11.43
C ASP A 122 -21.85 6.16 -12.40
N LEU A 123 -21.10 5.05 -12.27
CA LEU A 123 -19.97 4.77 -13.14
C LEU A 123 -20.42 4.03 -14.41
N GLU A 124 -20.15 4.64 -15.55
CA GLU A 124 -20.32 3.98 -16.84
C GLU A 124 -19.16 3.01 -17.13
N ILE A 125 -19.48 1.74 -17.39
CA ILE A 125 -18.51 0.73 -17.77
C ILE A 125 -18.27 0.80 -19.26
N THR A 126 -17.14 1.35 -19.68
CA THR A 126 -16.74 1.44 -21.09
C THR A 126 -16.06 0.17 -21.61
N ASN A 127 -15.51 -0.65 -20.72
CA ASN A 127 -14.86 -1.93 -21.03
C ASN A 127 -15.25 -2.99 -20.01
N GLN A 128 -16.17 -3.87 -20.37
CA GLN A 128 -16.71 -4.91 -19.48
C GLN A 128 -15.65 -5.91 -19.03
N SER A 129 -14.77 -6.39 -19.92
CA SER A 129 -13.72 -7.36 -19.59
C SER A 129 -12.69 -6.79 -18.61
N GLN A 130 -12.28 -5.54 -18.81
CA GLN A 130 -11.38 -4.86 -17.90
C GLN A 130 -12.02 -4.65 -16.53
N PHE A 131 -13.30 -4.30 -16.48
CA PHE A 131 -14.02 -4.15 -15.23
C PHE A 131 -14.11 -5.49 -14.47
N GLU A 132 -14.47 -6.58 -15.13
CA GLU A 132 -14.55 -7.92 -14.52
C GLU A 132 -13.19 -8.37 -13.97
N SER A 133 -12.11 -8.12 -14.71
CA SER A 133 -10.75 -8.37 -14.24
C SER A 133 -10.42 -7.55 -12.98
N ALA A 134 -10.72 -6.25 -12.98
CA ALA A 134 -10.47 -5.36 -11.83
C ALA A 134 -11.27 -5.79 -10.57
N MET A 135 -12.47 -6.37 -10.76
CA MET A 135 -13.28 -6.88 -9.64
C MET A 135 -12.66 -8.11 -8.96
N GLN A 136 -11.77 -8.84 -9.65
CA GLN A 136 -11.08 -10.02 -9.11
C GLN A 136 -9.72 -9.70 -8.48
N MET A 137 -9.18 -8.48 -8.71
CA MET A 137 -7.89 -8.07 -8.16
C MET A 137 -7.99 -7.64 -6.70
N GLY A 138 -6.85 -7.68 -6.02
CA GLY A 138 -6.70 -7.23 -4.64
C GLY A 138 -7.13 -8.25 -3.59
N LEU A 139 -6.81 -7.95 -2.34
CA LEU A 139 -7.14 -8.80 -1.20
C LEU A 139 -8.63 -8.71 -0.80
N MET A 140 -9.30 -7.61 -1.16
CA MET A 140 -10.71 -7.35 -0.85
C MET A 140 -11.57 -7.46 -2.10
N THR A 141 -12.08 -8.66 -2.38
CA THR A 141 -12.89 -8.97 -3.57
C THR A 141 -14.40 -8.95 -3.31
N ASP A 142 -14.82 -8.93 -2.04
CA ASP A 142 -16.24 -8.90 -1.68
C ASP A 142 -16.87 -7.55 -2.05
N LYS A 143 -18.12 -7.60 -2.54
CA LYS A 143 -18.89 -6.39 -2.83
C LYS A 143 -19.32 -5.73 -1.52
N LEU A 144 -19.04 -4.46 -1.42
CA LEU A 144 -19.38 -3.61 -0.29
C LEU A 144 -20.62 -2.76 -0.62
N ASN A 145 -21.63 -2.83 0.22
CA ASN A 145 -22.72 -1.85 0.14
C ASN A 145 -22.27 -0.56 0.82
N LEU A 146 -22.01 0.47 0.01
CA LEU A 146 -21.49 1.77 0.46
C LEU A 146 -22.45 2.52 1.40
N TYR A 147 -23.76 2.27 1.26
CA TYR A 147 -24.81 2.96 2.02
C TYR A 147 -25.21 2.21 3.29
N ASP A 148 -24.80 0.96 3.47
CA ASP A 148 -25.09 0.16 4.66
C ASP A 148 -23.94 0.25 5.70
N THR A 149 -24.27 0.80 6.87
CA THR A 149 -23.31 0.94 7.98
C THR A 149 -22.83 -0.42 8.52
N LYS A 150 -23.69 -1.45 8.51
CA LYS A 150 -23.31 -2.80 8.97
C LYS A 150 -22.35 -3.45 7.97
N SER A 151 -22.64 -3.35 6.68
CA SER A 151 -21.76 -3.84 5.62
C SER A 151 -20.37 -3.20 5.72
N ARG A 152 -20.30 -1.89 5.92
CA ARG A 152 -19.02 -1.18 6.11
C ARG A 152 -18.28 -1.61 7.38
N ALA A 153 -18.99 -1.81 8.49
CA ALA A 153 -18.38 -2.27 9.73
C ALA A 153 -17.81 -3.69 9.63
N GLU A 154 -18.48 -4.57 8.90
CA GLU A 154 -17.99 -5.92 8.66
C GLU A 154 -16.78 -5.91 7.70
N ALA A 155 -16.81 -5.09 6.66
CA ALA A 155 -15.68 -4.93 5.74
C ALA A 155 -14.40 -4.48 6.45
N VAL A 156 -14.48 -3.59 7.46
CA VAL A 156 -13.33 -3.21 8.30
C VAL A 156 -12.71 -4.41 9.01
N LYS A 157 -13.52 -5.28 9.58
CA LYS A 157 -13.01 -6.49 10.27
C LYS A 157 -12.33 -7.45 9.28
N ILE A 158 -12.95 -7.65 8.10
CA ILE A 158 -12.37 -8.47 7.04
C ILE A 158 -11.06 -7.86 6.54
N TYR A 159 -11.02 -6.54 6.35
CA TYR A 159 -9.81 -5.80 5.97
C TYR A 159 -8.68 -6.05 6.98
N HIS A 160 -8.92 -5.85 8.28
CA HIS A 160 -7.90 -6.05 9.29
C HIS A 160 -7.39 -7.51 9.31
N LYS A 161 -8.27 -8.48 9.07
CA LYS A 161 -7.88 -9.89 8.98
C LYS A 161 -7.03 -10.19 7.74
N LYS A 162 -7.39 -9.63 6.57
CA LYS A 162 -6.73 -9.90 5.30
C LYS A 162 -5.41 -9.14 5.11
N PHE A 163 -5.32 -7.90 5.65
CA PHE A 163 -4.13 -7.06 5.51
C PHE A 163 -3.15 -7.20 6.68
N CYS A 164 -3.53 -7.82 7.78
CA CYS A 164 -2.63 -8.04 8.91
C CYS A 164 -1.61 -9.14 8.57
N PRO A 165 -0.30 -8.82 8.48
CA PRO A 165 0.71 -9.84 8.24
C PRO A 165 0.75 -10.85 9.39
N ASN A 166 1.19 -12.06 9.12
CA ASN A 166 1.29 -13.10 10.13
C ASN A 166 2.24 -12.66 11.27
N GLY A 167 1.86 -12.89 12.52
CA GLY A 167 2.63 -12.45 13.69
C GLY A 167 2.52 -10.97 14.05
N PHE A 168 1.68 -10.20 13.31
CA PHE A 168 1.40 -8.80 13.61
C PHE A 168 0.07 -8.64 14.34
N SER A 169 -0.07 -7.49 14.99
CA SER A 169 -1.33 -7.03 15.58
C SER A 169 -1.66 -5.61 15.11
N THR A 170 -2.94 -5.25 15.12
CA THR A 170 -3.38 -3.90 14.78
C THR A 170 -2.94 -2.92 15.88
N ASN A 171 -2.11 -1.96 15.52
CA ASN A 171 -1.64 -0.91 16.43
C ASN A 171 -2.57 0.31 16.41
N LYS A 172 -2.93 0.79 15.21
CA LYS A 172 -3.78 1.96 15.03
C LYS A 172 -4.55 1.86 13.72
N THR A 173 -5.79 2.32 13.75
CA THR A 173 -6.64 2.38 12.56
C THR A 173 -7.28 3.75 12.42
N GLN A 174 -7.54 4.16 11.18
CA GLN A 174 -8.27 5.36 10.84
C GLN A 174 -9.01 5.15 9.53
N ARG A 175 -10.29 5.48 9.50
CA ARG A 175 -11.02 5.49 8.23
C ARG A 175 -10.52 6.62 7.35
N GLY A 176 -10.18 6.29 6.12
CA GLY A 176 -9.82 7.27 5.10
C GLY A 176 -11.06 8.04 4.63
N PHE A 177 -10.87 9.32 4.35
CA PHE A 177 -11.89 10.13 3.71
C PHE A 177 -11.76 9.97 2.19
N GLY A 178 -12.67 9.19 1.60
CA GLY A 178 -12.90 9.18 0.16
C GLY A 178 -14.38 9.43 -0.07
N GLN A 179 -14.72 10.31 -0.99
CA GLN A 179 -16.11 10.70 -1.22
C GLN A 179 -16.95 9.52 -1.75
N TYR A 180 -16.31 8.57 -2.43
CA TYR A 180 -16.95 7.44 -3.09
C TYR A 180 -16.45 6.07 -2.61
N PHE A 181 -15.24 5.99 -2.06
CA PHE A 181 -14.62 4.74 -1.64
C PHE A 181 -14.25 4.77 -0.18
N PRO A 182 -14.77 3.84 0.63
CA PRO A 182 -14.33 3.69 1.99
C PRO A 182 -12.93 3.07 2.01
N TYR A 183 -11.96 3.90 2.34
CA TYR A 183 -10.60 3.47 2.63
C TYR A 183 -10.44 3.16 4.11
N GLU A 184 -9.64 2.14 4.42
CA GLU A 184 -9.13 1.89 5.76
C GLU A 184 -7.63 2.17 5.79
N LEU A 185 -7.20 2.95 6.77
CA LEU A 185 -5.81 3.19 7.08
C LEU A 185 -5.46 2.41 8.33
N SER A 186 -4.51 1.50 8.22
CA SER A 186 -4.11 0.65 9.36
C SER A 186 -2.60 0.67 9.55
N MET A 187 -2.19 0.69 10.80
CA MET A 187 -0.83 0.44 11.24
C MET A 187 -0.83 -0.88 12.01
N PHE A 188 -0.07 -1.83 11.50
CA PHE A 188 0.18 -3.11 12.17
C PHE A 188 1.59 -3.11 12.75
N GLN A 189 1.78 -3.87 13.80
CA GLN A 189 3.04 -4.02 14.51
C GLN A 189 3.27 -5.48 14.86
N ARG A 190 4.49 -5.94 14.68
CA ARG A 190 4.97 -7.25 15.15
C ARG A 190 5.12 -7.26 16.66
#